data_6d4ac99628ed58367f915384f469b920
#
_entry.id   6d4ac99628ed58367f915384f469b920
#
_cell.length_a   1.000
_cell.length_b   1.000
_cell.length_c   1.000
_cell.angle_alpha   90.00
_cell.angle_beta   90.00
_cell.angle_gamma   90.00
#
_symmetry.space_group_name_H-M   'P 1'
#
loop_
_entity.id
_entity.type
_entity.pdbx_description
1 polymer ?
#
loop_
_entity_poly.entity_id
_entity_poly.type
_entity_poly.pdbx_seq_one_letter_code
_entity_poly.pdbx_strand_id
1 'polypeptide(L)'
;METKPASKSSSTLFLGLIVNISFILTNRHYKNVPNGWQFVKIKDIFTINPKNKVDDDLEAGFVSMSMIDESYRDSYQFEKKKWALIKTGFTHFKDGDIAVAKISPCLENRKSMILKKLPNGIGAGTTELHVFRSAIVYPKFALYFFKSDYFINQCVGTFNGVVGQQRVGKHIIEDIIFPLPPYGEQKRISEKITHIFQCLDKITAEL
;
A
#
# COMPACT_ATOMS: atom_id res chain seq x y z
N MET A 1 -28.16 17.78 -29.92
CA MET A 1 -27.36 17.91 -28.70
C MET A 1 -26.85 16.51 -28.37
N GLU A 2 -25.69 16.15 -28.94
CA GLU A 2 -25.09 14.83 -28.75
C GLU A 2 -24.24 14.86 -27.49
N THR A 3 -24.59 14.01 -26.55
CA THR A 3 -23.80 13.80 -25.33
C THR A 3 -22.55 12.95 -25.66
N LYS A 4 -21.39 13.57 -25.59
CA LYS A 4 -20.08 12.90 -25.69
C LYS A 4 -20.00 11.77 -24.63
N PRO A 5 -19.59 10.55 -24.99
CA PRO A 5 -19.37 9.50 -24.00
C PRO A 5 -18.17 9.86 -23.14
N ALA A 6 -18.34 9.78 -21.82
CA ALA A 6 -17.26 9.98 -20.86
C ALA A 6 -16.12 9.01 -21.15
N SER A 7 -14.91 9.53 -21.33
CA SER A 7 -13.68 8.74 -21.49
C SER A 7 -13.50 7.87 -20.26
N LYS A 8 -13.60 6.56 -20.41
CA LYS A 8 -13.22 5.60 -19.37
C LYS A 8 -11.74 5.82 -19.09
N SER A 9 -11.40 6.29 -17.90
CA SER A 9 -10.02 6.57 -17.47
C SER A 9 -9.16 5.31 -17.62
N SER A 10 -7.87 5.48 -17.91
CA SER A 10 -6.87 4.42 -18.00
C SER A 10 -6.80 3.51 -16.78
N SER A 11 -7.37 3.93 -15.64
CA SER A 11 -7.61 3.14 -14.44
C SER A 11 -8.49 1.89 -14.68
N THR A 12 -9.41 1.91 -15.66
CA THR A 12 -10.33 0.78 -15.93
C THR A 12 -9.66 -0.36 -16.70
N LEU A 13 -8.71 -0.08 -17.58
CA LEU A 13 -7.88 -1.09 -18.25
C LEU A 13 -6.89 -1.76 -17.28
N PHE A 14 -6.50 -1.03 -16.27
CA PHE A 14 -5.58 -1.45 -15.21
C PHE A 14 -6.23 -2.42 -14.22
N LEU A 15 -7.51 -2.27 -13.94
CA LEU A 15 -8.29 -3.25 -13.20
C LEU A 15 -8.13 -4.66 -13.76
N GLY A 16 -8.00 -4.81 -15.08
CA GLY A 16 -7.86 -6.11 -15.73
C GLY A 16 -6.58 -6.88 -15.39
N LEU A 17 -5.46 -6.19 -15.10
CA LEU A 17 -4.17 -6.85 -14.83
C LEU A 17 -4.01 -7.18 -13.34
N ILE A 18 -4.51 -6.32 -12.46
CA ILE A 18 -4.54 -6.57 -11.01
C ILE A 18 -5.70 -7.51 -10.65
N VAL A 19 -6.80 -7.48 -11.41
CA VAL A 19 -7.86 -8.50 -11.38
C VAL A 19 -7.27 -9.90 -11.57
N ASN A 20 -6.14 -10.07 -12.29
CA ASN A 20 -5.50 -11.39 -12.39
C ASN A 20 -4.90 -11.87 -11.06
N ILE A 21 -4.39 -11.00 -10.20
CA ILE A 21 -3.95 -11.42 -8.84
C ILE A 21 -5.19 -11.69 -7.97
N SER A 22 -6.21 -10.83 -8.05
CA SER A 22 -7.50 -11.05 -7.38
C SER A 22 -8.21 -12.29 -7.94
N PHE A 23 -8.15 -12.53 -9.25
CA PHE A 23 -8.70 -13.68 -9.94
C PHE A 23 -7.99 -15.00 -9.53
N ILE A 24 -6.67 -14.98 -9.33
CA ILE A 24 -5.90 -16.11 -8.80
C ILE A 24 -6.34 -16.46 -7.38
N LEU A 25 -6.64 -15.46 -6.54
CA LEU A 25 -7.00 -15.67 -5.14
C LEU A 25 -8.48 -15.98 -4.92
N THR A 26 -9.38 -15.57 -5.84
CA THR A 26 -10.83 -15.80 -5.72
C THR A 26 -11.32 -16.99 -6.54
N ASN A 27 -10.57 -17.46 -7.53
CA ASN A 27 -10.99 -18.57 -8.38
C ASN A 27 -10.62 -19.92 -7.74
N ARG A 28 -11.63 -20.66 -7.32
CA ARG A 28 -11.52 -22.06 -6.84
C ARG A 28 -10.83 -23.03 -7.83
N HIS A 29 -10.53 -22.59 -9.05
CA HIS A 29 -9.86 -23.38 -10.08
C HIS A 29 -8.33 -23.41 -9.95
N TYR A 30 -7.71 -22.46 -9.22
CA TYR A 30 -6.27 -22.51 -8.92
C TYR A 30 -6.02 -23.33 -7.66
N LYS A 31 -6.16 -24.64 -7.77
CA LYS A 31 -5.77 -25.59 -6.71
C LYS A 31 -4.25 -25.65 -6.49
N ASN A 32 -3.45 -25.14 -7.41
CA ASN A 32 -2.00 -25.21 -7.37
C ASN A 32 -1.40 -23.79 -7.44
N VAL A 33 -0.76 -23.40 -6.36
CA VAL A 33 0.12 -22.23 -6.33
C VAL A 33 1.32 -22.53 -7.23
N PRO A 34 1.89 -21.54 -7.97
CA PRO A 34 3.14 -21.75 -8.68
C PRO A 34 4.23 -22.33 -7.76
N ASN A 35 5.11 -23.16 -8.28
CA ASN A 35 6.17 -23.78 -7.50
C ASN A 35 6.97 -22.72 -6.72
N GLY A 36 7.13 -22.91 -5.41
CA GLY A 36 7.84 -22.00 -4.53
C GLY A 36 7.02 -20.85 -3.95
N TRP A 37 5.75 -20.69 -4.33
CA TRP A 37 4.85 -19.73 -3.70
C TRP A 37 4.21 -20.33 -2.45
N GLN A 38 3.95 -19.47 -1.46
CA GLN A 38 3.23 -19.82 -0.24
C GLN A 38 2.07 -18.85 -0.01
N PHE A 39 0.97 -19.33 0.55
CA PHE A 39 -0.08 -18.50 1.09
C PHE A 39 0.11 -18.38 2.61
N VAL A 40 0.37 -17.18 3.08
CA VAL A 40 0.67 -16.88 4.47
C VAL A 40 -0.23 -15.76 4.97
N LYS A 41 -0.43 -15.65 6.26
CA LYS A 41 -1.14 -14.50 6.82
C LYS A 41 -0.22 -13.29 6.91
N ILE A 42 -0.76 -12.08 6.74
CA ILE A 42 0.02 -10.83 6.84
C ILE A 42 0.78 -10.76 8.16
N LYS A 43 0.17 -11.14 9.28
CA LYS A 43 0.81 -11.13 10.61
C LYS A 43 2.05 -12.01 10.71
N ASP A 44 2.17 -13.04 9.89
CA ASP A 44 3.29 -13.99 9.96
C ASP A 44 4.54 -13.46 9.25
N ILE A 45 4.38 -12.45 8.37
CA ILE A 45 5.47 -11.90 7.56
C ILE A 45 5.69 -10.39 7.73
N PHE A 46 4.80 -9.69 8.43
CA PHE A 46 4.92 -8.26 8.72
C PHE A 46 4.79 -7.94 10.21
N THR A 47 5.66 -7.07 10.69
CA THR A 47 5.40 -6.32 11.92
C THR A 47 4.48 -5.14 11.59
N ILE A 48 3.29 -5.08 12.18
CA ILE A 48 2.30 -4.04 11.92
C ILE A 48 2.39 -2.95 13.00
N ASN A 49 2.48 -1.69 12.57
CA ASN A 49 2.61 -0.49 13.41
C ASN A 49 3.83 -0.54 14.35
N PRO A 50 5.04 -0.79 13.81
CA PRO A 50 6.25 -0.82 14.60
C PRO A 50 6.48 0.53 15.31
N LYS A 51 7.22 0.51 16.43
CA LYS A 51 7.63 1.72 17.12
C LYS A 51 9.11 1.96 16.90
N ASN A 52 9.49 3.23 16.72
CA ASN A 52 10.87 3.67 16.68
C ASN A 52 11.28 4.23 18.05
N LYS A 53 12.52 3.91 18.47
CA LYS A 53 13.14 4.47 19.67
C LYS A 53 14.43 5.14 19.23
N VAL A 54 14.44 6.44 19.14
CA VAL A 54 15.57 7.27 18.68
C VAL A 54 15.63 8.53 19.51
N ASP A 55 16.74 9.28 19.38
CA ASP A 55 16.97 10.53 20.08
C ASP A 55 15.93 11.59 19.69
N ASP A 56 15.49 12.36 20.68
CA ASP A 56 14.47 13.38 20.57
C ASP A 56 14.89 14.55 19.65
N ASP A 57 16.16 14.86 19.57
CA ASP A 57 16.71 15.95 18.76
C ASP A 57 16.88 15.62 17.28
N LEU A 58 16.74 14.35 16.89
CA LEU A 58 16.88 13.95 15.49
C LEU A 58 15.78 14.56 14.62
N GLU A 59 16.16 14.99 13.43
CA GLU A 59 15.19 15.32 12.38
C GLU A 59 14.52 14.04 11.86
N ALA A 60 13.22 14.10 11.65
CA ALA A 60 12.39 13.02 11.13
C ALA A 60 11.38 13.54 10.11
N GLY A 61 10.88 12.67 9.25
CA GLY A 61 9.85 13.01 8.29
C GLY A 61 8.45 12.90 8.90
N PHE A 62 7.63 13.94 8.79
CA PHE A 62 6.22 13.90 9.16
C PHE A 62 5.33 13.82 7.91
N VAL A 63 4.40 12.87 7.89
CA VAL A 63 3.48 12.66 6.75
C VAL A 63 2.03 12.74 7.22
N SER A 64 1.30 13.72 6.70
CA SER A 64 -0.16 13.80 6.84
C SER A 64 -0.87 13.02 5.72
N MET A 65 -2.17 12.77 5.86
CA MET A 65 -2.95 12.04 4.83
C MET A 65 -3.02 12.79 3.49
N SER A 66 -3.01 14.12 3.51
CA SER A 66 -3.04 14.96 2.31
C SER A 66 -1.75 14.90 1.49
N MET A 67 -0.64 14.49 2.12
CA MET A 67 0.68 14.38 1.48
C MET A 67 0.89 13.05 0.74
N ILE A 68 -0.08 12.13 0.80
CA ILE A 68 -0.01 10.81 0.18
C ILE A 68 -0.81 10.82 -1.10
N ASP A 69 -0.19 10.48 -2.22
CA ASP A 69 -0.85 10.40 -3.51
C ASP A 69 -1.83 9.22 -3.57
N GLU A 70 -2.86 9.38 -4.36
CA GLU A 70 -3.88 8.39 -4.62
C GLU A 70 -3.48 7.45 -5.76
N SER A 71 -4.34 6.44 -6.03
CA SER A 71 -4.19 5.53 -7.15
C SER A 71 -2.97 4.60 -6.99
N TYR A 72 -2.35 4.21 -8.08
CA TYR A 72 -1.24 3.24 -8.14
C TYR A 72 0.15 3.87 -7.98
N ARG A 73 0.24 5.18 -7.87
CA ARG A 73 1.51 5.89 -7.71
C ARG A 73 2.12 5.61 -6.34
N ASP A 74 3.45 5.68 -6.27
CA ASP A 74 4.25 5.52 -5.07
C ASP A 74 4.95 6.84 -4.79
N SER A 75 4.16 7.90 -4.60
CA SER A 75 4.66 9.24 -4.31
C SER A 75 3.96 9.82 -3.09
N TYR A 76 4.73 10.59 -2.34
CA TYR A 76 4.27 11.31 -1.18
C TYR A 76 5.23 12.47 -0.88
N GLN A 77 4.78 13.40 -0.06
CA GLN A 77 5.58 14.48 0.48
C GLN A 77 5.74 14.31 2.00
N PHE A 78 6.71 14.96 2.58
CA PHE A 78 6.88 15.00 4.03
C PHE A 78 7.40 16.38 4.47
N GLU A 79 7.09 16.74 5.72
CA GLU A 79 7.69 17.86 6.41
C GLU A 79 8.82 17.36 7.32
N LYS A 80 9.90 18.15 7.45
CA LYS A 80 10.93 17.86 8.45
C LYS A 80 10.50 18.39 9.80
N LYS A 81 10.56 17.54 10.81
CA LYS A 81 10.24 17.89 12.21
C LYS A 81 11.24 17.23 13.16
N LYS A 82 11.47 17.83 14.34
CA LYS A 82 12.19 17.14 15.41
C LYS A 82 11.38 15.94 15.89
N TRP A 83 12.06 14.82 16.16
CA TRP A 83 11.42 13.60 16.63
C TRP A 83 10.59 13.82 17.89
N ALA A 84 11.10 14.62 18.83
CA ALA A 84 10.38 14.99 20.04
C ALA A 84 8.94 15.45 19.79
N LEU A 85 8.68 16.15 18.67
CA LEU A 85 7.37 16.71 18.33
C LEU A 85 6.40 15.70 17.74
N ILE A 86 6.91 14.59 17.21
CA ILE A 86 6.10 13.61 16.46
C ILE A 86 6.21 12.18 16.99
N LYS A 87 6.96 11.94 18.05
CA LYS A 87 7.11 10.62 18.67
C LYS A 87 5.86 10.12 19.40
N THR A 88 4.97 11.03 19.80
CA THR A 88 3.76 10.69 20.57
C THR A 88 2.52 11.13 19.79
N GLY A 89 1.47 10.28 19.80
CA GLY A 89 0.21 10.58 19.13
C GLY A 89 0.19 10.31 17.63
N PHE A 90 1.28 9.74 17.06
CA PHE A 90 1.40 9.45 15.63
C PHE A 90 1.81 8.01 15.37
N THR A 91 1.63 7.56 14.11
CA THR A 91 2.07 6.25 13.64
C THR A 91 3.52 6.34 13.18
N HIS A 92 4.40 5.52 13.74
CA HIS A 92 5.84 5.53 13.42
C HIS A 92 6.16 4.70 12.19
N PHE A 93 7.17 5.12 11.45
CA PHE A 93 7.73 4.40 10.33
C PHE A 93 9.21 4.73 10.12
N LYS A 94 9.87 3.94 9.29
CA LYS A 94 11.24 4.18 8.81
C LYS A 94 11.36 3.89 7.32
N ASP A 95 12.49 4.21 6.73
CA ASP A 95 12.78 3.89 5.34
C ASP A 95 12.63 2.37 5.09
N GLY A 96 11.95 2.02 3.99
CA GLY A 96 11.61 0.65 3.62
C GLY A 96 10.27 0.14 4.15
N ASP A 97 9.64 0.81 5.12
CA ASP A 97 8.29 0.46 5.57
C ASP A 97 7.25 0.81 4.50
N ILE A 98 6.12 0.10 4.51
CA ILE A 98 4.96 0.42 3.69
C ILE A 98 3.88 1.01 4.60
N ALA A 99 3.38 2.19 4.27
CA ALA A 99 2.24 2.78 4.95
C ALA A 99 1.00 2.71 4.07
N VAL A 100 -0.13 2.33 4.67
CA VAL A 100 -1.42 2.13 4.00
C VAL A 100 -2.49 2.86 4.79
N ALA A 101 -3.30 3.69 4.13
CA ALA A 101 -4.45 4.32 4.77
C ALA A 101 -5.43 3.27 5.27
N LYS A 102 -5.97 3.46 6.47
CA LYS A 102 -6.97 2.56 7.06
C LYS A 102 -8.38 3.16 7.10
N ILE A 103 -8.52 4.45 6.77
CA ILE A 103 -9.78 5.19 6.82
C ILE A 103 -10.39 5.32 5.43
N SER A 104 -11.74 5.19 5.34
CA SER A 104 -12.54 5.48 4.16
C SER A 104 -12.64 7.01 3.93
N PRO A 105 -12.55 7.52 2.67
CA PRO A 105 -12.34 6.80 1.41
C PRO A 105 -10.84 6.64 1.02
N CYS A 106 -9.91 7.00 1.90
CA CYS A 106 -8.47 7.01 1.58
C CYS A 106 -7.92 5.62 1.25
N LEU A 107 -8.44 4.56 1.90
CA LEU A 107 -8.06 3.19 1.59
C LEU A 107 -8.53 2.79 0.18
N GLU A 108 -9.79 3.07 -0.14
CA GLU A 108 -10.40 2.77 -1.45
C GLU A 108 -9.71 3.55 -2.58
N ASN A 109 -9.24 4.77 -2.29
CA ASN A 109 -8.44 5.59 -3.19
C ASN A 109 -6.97 5.14 -3.26
N ARG A 110 -6.61 4.02 -2.60
CA ARG A 110 -5.27 3.42 -2.61
C ARG A 110 -4.16 4.33 -2.08
N LYS A 111 -4.47 5.22 -1.13
CA LYS A 111 -3.45 6.02 -0.45
C LYS A 111 -2.52 5.12 0.34
N SER A 112 -1.42 4.77 -0.28
CA SER A 112 -0.36 3.95 0.31
C SER A 112 0.97 4.23 -0.38
N MET A 113 2.07 4.05 0.35
CA MET A 113 3.40 4.43 -0.11
C MET A 113 4.48 3.56 0.53
N ILE A 114 5.64 3.51 -0.10
CA ILE A 114 6.88 3.04 0.52
C ILE A 114 7.63 4.24 1.07
N LEU A 115 7.92 4.22 2.37
CA LEU A 115 8.70 5.27 3.02
C LEU A 115 10.15 5.19 2.55
N LYS A 116 10.71 6.31 2.09
CA LYS A 116 12.08 6.39 1.56
C LYS A 116 12.61 7.81 1.62
N LYS A 117 13.93 7.93 1.79
CA LYS A 117 14.65 9.21 1.85
C LYS A 117 14.15 10.14 2.96
N LEU A 118 13.68 9.56 4.06
CA LEU A 118 13.32 10.31 5.25
C LEU A 118 14.57 10.88 5.94
N PRO A 119 14.49 12.03 6.60
CA PRO A 119 15.55 12.53 7.44
C PRO A 119 15.95 11.45 8.48
N ASN A 120 17.23 11.14 8.59
CA ASN A 120 17.76 10.05 9.42
C ASN A 120 17.06 8.69 9.22
N GLY A 121 16.39 8.48 8.09
CA GLY A 121 15.67 7.26 7.75
C GLY A 121 14.44 6.98 8.61
N ILE A 122 13.93 7.95 9.37
CA ILE A 122 12.82 7.78 10.31
C ILE A 122 11.72 8.82 10.11
N GLY A 123 10.52 8.49 10.57
CA GLY A 123 9.40 9.41 10.54
C GLY A 123 8.21 8.94 11.36
N ALA A 124 7.22 9.81 11.39
CA ALA A 124 5.90 9.51 11.91
C ALA A 124 4.83 10.24 11.09
N GLY A 125 3.60 9.77 11.14
CA GLY A 125 2.52 10.38 10.38
C GLY A 125 1.17 10.17 11.03
N THR A 126 0.14 10.56 10.32
CA THR A 126 -1.24 10.46 10.79
C THR A 126 -1.55 9.07 11.38
N THR A 127 -2.36 9.07 12.44
CA THR A 127 -2.86 7.83 13.07
C THR A 127 -3.77 7.03 12.15
N GLU A 128 -4.19 7.59 11.04
CA GLU A 128 -5.05 6.93 10.04
C GLU A 128 -4.27 6.02 9.06
N LEU A 129 -3.04 5.66 9.41
CA LEU A 129 -2.21 4.72 8.68
C LEU A 129 -2.05 3.40 9.45
N HIS A 130 -1.98 2.28 8.73
CA HIS A 130 -1.28 1.08 9.15
C HIS A 130 0.09 1.04 8.47
N VAL A 131 1.12 0.69 9.24
CA VAL A 131 2.51 0.58 8.76
C VAL A 131 2.97 -0.86 8.84
N PHE A 132 3.57 -1.34 7.76
CA PHE A 132 4.01 -2.72 7.59
C PHE A 132 5.52 -2.75 7.39
N ARG A 133 6.22 -3.55 8.22
CA ARG A 133 7.66 -3.77 8.16
C ARG A 133 7.95 -5.25 7.99
N SER A 134 8.76 -5.60 7.01
CA SER A 134 9.21 -6.97 6.77
C SER A 134 10.66 -7.02 6.33
N ALA A 135 11.36 -8.09 6.68
CA ALA A 135 12.70 -8.38 6.18
C ALA A 135 12.70 -9.33 4.97
N ILE A 136 11.57 -10.02 4.72
CA ILE A 136 11.47 -11.08 3.71
C ILE A 136 10.55 -10.73 2.53
N VAL A 137 9.80 -9.62 2.64
CA VAL A 137 8.93 -9.14 1.57
C VAL A 137 9.55 -7.94 0.88
N TYR A 138 9.66 -8.01 -0.44
CA TYR A 138 10.13 -6.88 -1.24
C TYR A 138 9.12 -5.72 -1.17
N PRO A 139 9.50 -4.51 -0.73
CA PRO A 139 8.54 -3.46 -0.42
C PRO A 139 7.62 -3.10 -1.59
N LYS A 140 8.15 -3.09 -2.82
CA LYS A 140 7.35 -2.75 -4.00
C LYS A 140 6.33 -3.83 -4.36
N PHE A 141 6.65 -5.10 -4.13
CA PHE A 141 5.71 -6.20 -4.28
C PHE A 141 4.56 -6.08 -3.27
N ALA A 142 4.89 -5.82 -2.01
CA ALA A 142 3.90 -5.58 -0.96
C ALA A 142 3.02 -4.37 -1.25
N LEU A 143 3.59 -3.26 -1.73
CA LEU A 143 2.81 -2.09 -2.11
C LEU A 143 1.77 -2.41 -3.18
N TYR A 144 2.13 -3.16 -4.22
CA TYR A 144 1.17 -3.56 -5.26
C TYR A 144 0.08 -4.47 -4.71
N PHE A 145 0.42 -5.37 -3.78
CA PHE A 145 -0.58 -6.17 -3.07
C PHE A 145 -1.54 -5.30 -2.27
N PHE A 146 -1.04 -4.35 -1.47
CA PHE A 146 -1.88 -3.45 -0.68
C PHE A 146 -2.73 -2.48 -1.53
N LYS A 147 -2.32 -2.22 -2.77
CA LYS A 147 -3.09 -1.44 -3.74
C LYS A 147 -4.05 -2.30 -4.58
N SER A 148 -4.06 -3.62 -4.44
CA SER A 148 -4.92 -4.51 -5.22
C SER A 148 -6.38 -4.45 -4.74
N ASP A 149 -7.30 -4.70 -5.68
CA ASP A 149 -8.73 -4.83 -5.36
C ASP A 149 -8.99 -5.98 -4.38
N TYR A 150 -8.19 -7.05 -4.45
CA TYR A 150 -8.28 -8.14 -3.49
C TYR A 150 -8.11 -7.65 -2.05
N PHE A 151 -7.01 -6.95 -1.75
CA PHE A 151 -6.75 -6.44 -0.40
C PHE A 151 -7.82 -5.42 0.04
N ILE A 152 -8.16 -4.48 -0.83
CA ILE A 152 -9.16 -3.44 -0.53
C ILE A 152 -10.51 -4.06 -0.24
N ASN A 153 -10.97 -5.01 -1.06
CA ASN A 153 -12.26 -5.68 -0.87
C ASN A 153 -12.32 -6.51 0.42
N GLN A 154 -11.18 -7.11 0.85
CA GLN A 154 -11.11 -7.77 2.15
C GLN A 154 -11.26 -6.79 3.33
N CYS A 155 -10.85 -5.55 3.14
CA CYS A 155 -10.95 -4.50 4.16
C CYS A 155 -12.33 -3.83 4.19
N VAL A 156 -12.87 -3.44 3.03
CA VAL A 156 -14.11 -2.63 2.90
C VAL A 156 -15.31 -3.31 3.54
N GLY A 157 -15.46 -4.63 3.40
CA GLY A 157 -16.57 -5.40 4.00
C GLY A 157 -16.56 -5.47 5.54
N THR A 158 -15.49 -4.95 6.18
CA THR A 158 -15.27 -5.07 7.63
C THR A 158 -15.17 -3.73 8.35
N PHE A 159 -15.46 -2.64 7.65
CA PHE A 159 -15.33 -1.30 8.22
C PHE A 159 -16.20 -1.08 9.45
N ASN A 160 -15.60 -0.52 10.50
CA ASN A 160 -16.28 -0.05 11.70
C ASN A 160 -16.28 1.49 11.73
N GLY A 161 -17.41 2.08 12.14
CA GLY A 161 -17.57 3.52 12.28
C GLY A 161 -18.72 4.11 11.45
N VAL A 162 -18.87 5.42 11.53
CA VAL A 162 -19.90 6.18 10.80
C VAL A 162 -19.49 6.29 9.33
N VAL A 163 -20.46 6.30 8.43
CA VAL A 163 -20.26 6.48 6.97
C VAL A 163 -19.34 7.69 6.71
N GLY A 164 -18.31 7.51 5.91
CA GLY A 164 -17.28 8.53 5.59
C GLY A 164 -16.14 8.65 6.59
N GLN A 165 -16.18 7.91 7.72
CA GLN A 165 -15.09 7.82 8.70
C GLN A 165 -14.84 6.40 9.19
N GLN A 166 -15.17 5.43 8.38
CA GLN A 166 -14.99 4.02 8.68
C GLN A 166 -13.52 3.62 8.60
N ARG A 167 -13.11 2.70 9.45
CA ARG A 167 -11.71 2.26 9.56
C ARG A 167 -11.63 0.75 9.56
N VAL A 168 -10.63 0.21 8.85
CA VAL A 168 -10.28 -1.21 8.98
C VAL A 168 -9.43 -1.44 10.22
N GLY A 169 -9.85 -2.37 11.04
CA GLY A 169 -9.12 -2.78 12.24
C GLY A 169 -7.85 -3.58 11.90
N LYS A 170 -6.80 -3.43 12.72
CA LYS A 170 -5.55 -4.19 12.57
C LYS A 170 -5.80 -5.71 12.52
N HIS A 171 -6.68 -6.22 13.40
CA HIS A 171 -7.01 -7.65 13.51
C HIS A 171 -7.58 -8.24 12.21
N ILE A 172 -8.31 -7.44 11.41
CA ILE A 172 -8.80 -7.86 10.09
C ILE A 172 -7.63 -8.05 9.13
N ILE A 173 -6.73 -7.06 9.08
CA ILE A 173 -5.58 -7.08 8.18
C ILE A 173 -4.62 -8.23 8.52
N GLU A 174 -4.45 -8.52 9.79
CA GLU A 174 -3.57 -9.58 10.29
C GLU A 174 -3.88 -10.96 9.70
N ASP A 175 -5.15 -11.24 9.46
CA ASP A 175 -5.61 -12.54 8.96
C ASP A 175 -5.80 -12.61 7.43
N ILE A 176 -5.61 -11.50 6.71
CA ILE A 176 -5.66 -11.50 5.24
C ILE A 176 -4.53 -12.38 4.69
N ILE A 177 -4.88 -13.20 3.69
CA ILE A 177 -3.92 -14.08 3.02
C ILE A 177 -3.07 -13.28 2.03
N PHE A 178 -1.78 -13.42 2.15
CA PHE A 178 -0.76 -12.81 1.31
C PHE A 178 -0.08 -13.90 0.45
N PRO A 179 -0.05 -13.75 -0.89
CA PRO A 179 0.69 -14.65 -1.76
C PRO A 179 2.18 -14.28 -1.69
N LEU A 180 2.98 -15.17 -1.17
CA LEU A 180 4.42 -14.96 -0.95
C LEU A 180 5.25 -15.77 -1.95
N PRO A 181 5.70 -15.16 -3.09
CA PRO A 181 6.67 -15.76 -3.99
C PRO A 181 8.09 -15.80 -3.38
N PRO A 182 9.02 -16.59 -3.93
CA PRO A 182 10.43 -16.41 -3.65
C PRO A 182 10.89 -14.97 -3.89
N TYR A 183 11.80 -14.46 -3.06
CA TYR A 183 12.19 -13.03 -3.05
C TYR A 183 12.65 -12.51 -4.42
N GLY A 184 13.41 -13.31 -5.18
CA GLY A 184 13.81 -12.94 -6.55
C GLY A 184 12.63 -12.78 -7.51
N GLU A 185 11.58 -13.58 -7.31
CA GLU A 185 10.36 -13.48 -8.10
C GLU A 185 9.52 -12.26 -7.72
N GLN A 186 9.46 -11.90 -6.43
CA GLN A 186 8.82 -10.66 -5.97
C GLN A 186 9.42 -9.44 -6.69
N LYS A 187 10.76 -9.38 -6.81
CA LYS A 187 11.46 -8.32 -7.56
C LYS A 187 11.07 -8.30 -9.03
N ARG A 188 11.18 -9.47 -9.72
CA ARG A 188 10.88 -9.61 -11.15
C ARG A 188 9.44 -9.18 -11.46
N ILE A 189 8.47 -9.60 -10.65
CA ILE A 189 7.07 -9.20 -10.79
C ILE A 189 6.93 -7.68 -10.63
N SER A 190 7.56 -7.11 -9.61
CA SER A 190 7.49 -5.67 -9.33
C SER A 190 8.11 -4.82 -10.44
N GLU A 191 9.22 -5.26 -11.01
CA GLU A 191 9.86 -4.62 -12.17
C GLU A 191 8.95 -4.66 -13.40
N LYS A 192 8.33 -5.81 -13.65
CA LYS A 192 7.40 -5.94 -14.78
C LYS A 192 6.17 -5.04 -14.65
N ILE A 193 5.57 -4.99 -13.46
CA ILE A 193 4.45 -4.10 -13.18
C ILE A 193 4.88 -2.63 -13.35
N THR A 194 6.04 -2.25 -12.82
CA THR A 194 6.58 -0.90 -12.97
C THR A 194 6.77 -0.51 -14.45
N HIS A 195 7.32 -1.43 -15.24
CA HIS A 195 7.50 -1.20 -16.68
C HIS A 195 6.17 -0.99 -17.40
N ILE A 196 5.16 -1.78 -17.08
CA ILE A 196 3.81 -1.62 -17.66
C ILE A 196 3.24 -0.24 -17.32
N PHE A 197 3.39 0.23 -16.08
CA PHE A 197 2.97 1.58 -15.69
C PHE A 197 3.67 2.66 -16.50
N GLN A 198 4.99 2.54 -16.67
CA GLN A 198 5.76 3.49 -17.48
C GLN A 198 5.31 3.54 -18.96
N CYS A 199 4.96 2.39 -19.53
CA CYS A 199 4.41 2.34 -20.88
C CYS A 199 3.05 3.04 -20.97
N LEU A 200 2.18 2.82 -19.99
CA LEU A 200 0.87 3.47 -19.93
C LEU A 200 0.98 4.98 -19.73
N ASP A 201 1.90 5.44 -18.87
CA ASP A 201 2.14 6.88 -18.67
C ASP A 201 2.61 7.55 -19.97
N LYS A 202 3.46 6.89 -20.77
CA LYS A 202 3.88 7.39 -22.09
C LYS A 202 2.70 7.50 -23.06
N ILE A 203 1.88 6.46 -23.18
CA ILE A 203 0.70 6.48 -24.04
C ILE A 203 -0.27 7.60 -23.62
N THR A 204 -0.46 7.79 -22.31
CA THR A 204 -1.36 8.85 -21.80
C THR A 204 -0.80 10.25 -22.08
N ALA A 205 0.52 10.41 -22.13
CA ALA A 205 1.16 11.69 -22.43
C ALA A 205 1.13 12.06 -23.92
N GLU A 206 0.88 11.08 -24.80
CA GLU A 206 0.80 11.27 -26.27
C GLU A 206 -0.65 11.49 -26.76
N LEU A 207 -1.65 11.36 -25.89
CA LEU A 207 -3.09 11.60 -26.14
C LEU A 207 -3.54 13.00 -25.73
#